data_13696ef20e2c0b8f20ac61f00dd10c69
#
_entry.id   13696ef20e2c0b8f20ac61f00dd10c69
#
_cell.length_a   1.000
_cell.length_b   1.000
_cell.length_c   1.000
_cell.angle_alpha   90.00
_cell.angle_beta   90.00
_cell.angle_gamma   90.00
#
_symmetry.space_group_name_H-M   'P 1'
#
loop_
_entity.id
_entity.type
_entity.pdbx_description
1 polymer ?
#
loop_
_entity_poly.entity_id
_entity_poly.type
_entity_poly.pdbx_seq_one_letter_code
_entity_poly.pdbx_strand_id
1 'polypeptide(L)'
;MNEPFVIKNVRQIFNGVLKKGVLKSTPKGRHSDALVYFTEGKTTYDFSYSVLTAEAETIIYLPKGSVYEMNITEKSKYICVDFDFEPADTPRSAEVYKNLPSSITNEFMKLFYNRNRLDPWGLPETFSSIYKIYAAALRSKYKSYSQSSAKTAEAIKYILENDSDPSFAVSDVAEAVGISQMHLRRLVKAKVNMSPVQYVTHLRIEKAKNMLQCSNLMISEVAALSGFADQYYFSREFKAVVGISPTDYKKSLTSDLY
;
A
#
# COMPACT_ATOMS: atom_id res chain seq x y z
N MET A 1 8.11 -10.68 -15.99
CA MET A 1 9.57 -10.70 -15.76
C MET A 1 10.00 -9.26 -15.57
N ASN A 2 10.61 -8.92 -14.44
CA ASN A 2 11.19 -7.59 -14.29
C ASN A 2 12.43 -7.54 -15.18
N GLU A 3 12.44 -6.62 -16.14
CA GLU A 3 13.65 -6.39 -16.92
C GLU A 3 14.80 -6.04 -15.97
N PRO A 4 15.98 -6.65 -16.13
CA PRO A 4 17.13 -6.33 -15.32
C PRO A 4 17.51 -4.86 -15.55
N PHE A 5 17.50 -4.07 -14.48
CA PHE A 5 18.04 -2.73 -14.56
C PHE A 5 19.52 -2.74 -14.14
N VAL A 6 20.30 -1.95 -14.81
CA VAL A 6 21.74 -1.81 -14.53
C VAL A 6 22.01 -0.36 -14.16
N ILE A 7 22.79 -0.14 -13.10
CA ILE A 7 23.32 1.18 -12.80
C ILE A 7 24.47 1.43 -13.78
N LYS A 8 24.27 2.37 -14.71
CA LYS A 8 25.23 2.70 -15.76
C LYS A 8 26.34 3.61 -15.25
N ASN A 9 25.96 4.59 -14.46
CA ASN A 9 26.86 5.66 -14.05
C ASN A 9 26.46 6.20 -12.67
N VAL A 10 27.44 6.51 -11.84
CA VAL A 10 27.26 7.24 -10.58
C VAL A 10 27.68 8.67 -10.80
N ARG A 11 26.75 9.62 -10.70
CA ARG A 11 27.00 11.04 -11.02
C ARG A 11 27.62 11.77 -9.86
N GLN A 12 27.05 11.60 -8.67
CA GLN A 12 27.54 12.26 -7.46
C GLN A 12 27.04 11.57 -6.20
N ILE A 13 27.81 11.71 -5.13
CA ILE A 13 27.45 11.26 -3.78
C ILE A 13 27.73 12.44 -2.85
N PHE A 14 26.72 12.88 -2.13
CA PHE A 14 26.82 14.02 -1.23
C PHE A 14 25.90 13.88 -0.02
N ASN A 15 26.23 14.62 1.03
CA ASN A 15 25.33 14.81 2.17
C ASN A 15 24.81 16.24 2.19
N GLY A 16 23.71 16.44 2.90
CA GLY A 16 23.11 17.76 3.02
C GLY A 16 22.26 17.91 4.27
N VAL A 17 21.91 19.16 4.51
CA VAL A 17 20.98 19.54 5.59
C VAL A 17 19.86 20.37 4.97
N LEU A 18 18.63 19.91 5.13
CA LEU A 18 17.43 20.65 4.79
C LEU A 18 16.98 21.44 6.02
N LYS A 19 16.83 22.73 5.87
CA LYS A 19 16.22 23.60 6.90
C LYS A 19 14.71 23.58 6.74
N LYS A 20 13.98 23.74 7.86
CA LYS A 20 12.53 23.86 7.85
C LYS A 20 12.05 24.89 6.84
N GLY A 21 11.07 24.54 6.00
CA GLY A 21 10.55 25.38 4.94
C GLY A 21 10.08 24.57 3.72
N VAL A 22 9.82 25.28 2.64
CA VAL A 22 9.38 24.71 1.37
C VAL A 22 10.44 24.92 0.31
N LEU A 23 10.80 23.85 -0.41
CA LEU A 23 11.73 23.88 -1.54
C LEU A 23 11.07 23.22 -2.75
N LYS A 24 11.23 23.80 -3.93
CA LYS A 24 10.74 23.23 -5.19
C LYS A 24 11.89 22.65 -6.00
N SER A 25 11.65 21.51 -6.62
CA SER A 25 12.54 20.99 -7.65
C SER A 25 12.56 21.92 -8.86
N THR A 26 13.54 21.73 -9.74
CA THR A 26 13.57 22.49 -11.00
C THR A 26 12.35 22.15 -11.86
N PRO A 27 11.81 23.09 -12.66
CA PRO A 27 10.66 22.80 -13.55
C PRO A 27 10.90 21.70 -14.56
N LYS A 28 12.18 21.46 -14.92
CA LYS A 28 12.60 20.37 -15.82
C LYS A 28 12.69 19.00 -15.10
N GLY A 29 12.45 18.97 -13.80
CA GLY A 29 12.62 17.78 -12.97
C GLY A 29 14.08 17.40 -12.71
N ARG A 30 14.30 16.24 -12.11
CA ARG A 30 15.62 15.71 -11.80
C ARG A 30 16.38 15.27 -13.05
N HIS A 31 17.69 15.52 -13.07
CA HIS A 31 18.56 15.09 -14.18
C HIS A 31 19.01 13.62 -14.10
N SER A 32 18.84 12.99 -12.93
CA SER A 32 19.28 11.63 -12.62
C SER A 32 18.30 10.95 -11.65
N ASP A 33 18.37 9.65 -11.56
CA ASP A 33 17.79 8.89 -10.47
C ASP A 33 18.54 9.17 -9.15
N ALA A 34 17.87 9.06 -8.02
CA ALA A 34 18.50 9.20 -6.72
C ALA A 34 17.96 8.24 -5.68
N LEU A 35 18.86 7.77 -4.81
CA LEU A 35 18.54 7.21 -3.51
C LEU A 35 18.96 8.20 -2.43
N VAL A 36 17.99 8.67 -1.65
CA VAL A 36 18.25 9.64 -0.57
C VAL A 36 17.93 8.97 0.76
N TYR A 37 18.92 8.79 1.58
CA TYR A 37 18.81 8.24 2.93
C TYR A 37 18.73 9.36 3.96
N PHE A 38 17.67 9.39 4.72
CA PHE A 38 17.49 10.34 5.82
C PHE A 38 18.07 9.79 7.10
N THR A 39 19.07 10.50 7.66
CA THR A 39 19.64 10.16 8.95
C THR A 39 18.92 10.84 10.11
N GLU A 40 18.29 11.99 9.86
CA GLU A 40 17.53 12.76 10.86
C GLU A 40 16.40 13.55 10.19
N GLY A 41 15.35 13.87 10.96
CA GLY A 41 14.29 14.80 10.57
C GLY A 41 13.18 14.17 9.75
N LYS A 42 12.36 15.06 9.14
CA LYS A 42 11.17 14.65 8.38
C LYS A 42 10.88 15.63 7.24
N THR A 43 10.72 15.09 6.04
CA THR A 43 10.45 15.86 4.83
C THR A 43 9.36 15.16 4.02
N THR A 44 8.36 15.92 3.60
CA THR A 44 7.29 15.46 2.71
C THR A 44 7.58 15.93 1.30
N TYR A 45 7.44 15.03 0.34
CA TYR A 45 7.57 15.25 -1.09
C TYR A 45 6.18 15.22 -1.71
N ASP A 46 5.75 16.33 -2.28
CA ASP A 46 4.48 16.46 -2.99
C ASP A 46 4.75 16.38 -4.50
N PHE A 47 4.33 15.27 -5.08
CA PHE A 47 4.25 15.06 -6.52
C PHE A 47 2.81 15.32 -6.94
N SER A 48 2.57 15.86 -8.11
CA SER A 48 1.21 16.16 -8.58
C SER A 48 0.21 15.00 -8.48
N TYR A 49 0.69 13.76 -8.35
CA TYR A 49 -0.09 12.51 -8.30
C TYR A 49 0.01 11.77 -6.94
N SER A 50 0.93 12.13 -6.07
CA SER A 50 1.10 11.46 -4.77
C SER A 50 1.91 12.29 -3.79
N VAL A 51 1.70 12.05 -2.51
CA VAL A 51 2.48 12.66 -1.43
C VAL A 51 3.24 11.57 -0.68
N LEU A 52 4.56 11.71 -0.60
CA LEU A 52 5.45 10.77 0.08
C LEU A 52 6.17 11.45 1.23
N THR A 53 6.32 10.76 2.36
CA THR A 53 7.04 11.28 3.53
C THR A 53 8.27 10.43 3.81
N ALA A 54 9.44 11.06 3.76
CA ALA A 54 10.72 10.53 4.20
C ALA A 54 11.05 11.05 5.61
N GLU A 55 11.50 10.17 6.46
CA GLU A 55 11.86 10.47 7.86
C GLU A 55 13.15 9.74 8.24
N ALA A 56 13.67 9.95 9.43
CA ALA A 56 14.89 9.26 9.89
C ALA A 56 14.82 7.75 9.62
N GLU A 57 15.95 7.17 9.21
CA GLU A 57 16.12 5.75 8.85
C GLU A 57 15.28 5.26 7.66
N THR A 58 14.84 6.17 6.77
CA THR A 58 14.16 5.82 5.53
C THR A 58 14.99 6.18 4.29
N ILE A 59 14.76 5.46 3.20
CA ILE A 59 15.25 5.82 1.87
C ILE A 59 14.08 6.30 1.04
N ILE A 60 14.23 7.41 0.33
CA ILE A 60 13.36 7.77 -0.77
C ILE A 60 14.10 7.60 -2.10
N TYR A 61 13.47 6.88 -3.02
CA TYR A 61 13.89 6.84 -4.42
C TYR A 61 13.19 7.93 -5.20
N LEU A 62 13.97 8.72 -5.91
CA LEU A 62 13.50 9.83 -6.74
C LEU A 62 13.91 9.56 -8.19
N PRO A 63 12.97 9.24 -9.09
CA PRO A 63 13.29 8.95 -10.48
C PRO A 63 13.76 10.19 -11.25
N LYS A 64 14.59 9.96 -12.27
CA LYS A 64 14.93 10.97 -13.27
C LYS A 64 13.66 11.57 -13.87
N GLY A 65 13.64 12.87 -14.09
CA GLY A 65 12.49 13.62 -14.62
C GLY A 65 11.42 13.97 -13.61
N SER A 66 11.49 13.47 -12.36
CA SER A 66 10.48 13.77 -11.35
C SER A 66 10.51 15.25 -10.93
N VAL A 67 9.31 15.83 -10.87
CA VAL A 67 9.04 17.19 -10.38
C VAL A 67 8.26 17.08 -9.08
N TYR A 68 8.69 17.78 -8.06
CA TYR A 68 8.08 17.75 -6.73
C TYR A 68 8.35 19.02 -5.94
N GLU A 69 7.50 19.26 -4.95
CA GLU A 69 7.72 20.24 -3.90
C GLU A 69 8.08 19.51 -2.59
N MET A 70 9.11 19.99 -1.88
CA MET A 70 9.49 19.46 -0.57
C MET A 70 8.95 20.39 0.52
N ASN A 71 8.18 19.85 1.45
CA ASN A 71 7.82 20.50 2.69
C ASN A 71 8.64 19.88 3.83
N ILE A 72 9.63 20.62 4.30
CA ILE A 72 10.52 20.22 5.38
C ILE A 72 9.90 20.63 6.71
N THR A 73 9.26 19.68 7.39
CA THR A 73 8.60 19.93 8.67
C THR A 73 9.59 19.98 9.84
N GLU A 74 10.67 19.22 9.72
CA GLU A 74 11.75 19.18 10.70
C GLU A 74 13.10 19.29 9.99
N LYS A 75 14.09 19.95 10.63
CA LYS A 75 15.47 19.98 10.09
C LYS A 75 15.92 18.56 9.80
N SER A 76 16.25 18.28 8.55
CA SER A 76 16.57 16.93 8.09
C SER A 76 18.01 16.86 7.62
N LYS A 77 18.70 15.75 7.97
CA LYS A 77 20.02 15.40 7.43
C LYS A 77 19.89 14.18 6.53
N TYR A 78 20.61 14.18 5.43
CA TYR A 78 20.52 13.11 4.44
C TYR A 78 21.86 12.85 3.73
N ILE A 79 21.98 11.64 3.17
CA ILE A 79 23.00 11.27 2.20
C ILE A 79 22.30 10.93 0.90
N CYS A 80 22.74 11.53 -0.20
CA CYS A 80 22.17 11.34 -1.53
C CYS A 80 23.19 10.68 -2.45
N VAL A 81 22.72 9.74 -3.25
CA VAL A 81 23.47 9.12 -4.35
C VAL A 81 22.66 9.33 -5.63
N ASP A 82 23.23 10.10 -6.55
CA ASP A 82 22.68 10.33 -7.88
C ASP A 82 23.35 9.41 -8.90
N PHE A 83 22.54 8.73 -9.72
CA PHE A 83 23.02 7.75 -10.70
C PHE A 83 22.09 7.66 -11.91
N ASP A 84 22.52 6.94 -12.94
CA ASP A 84 21.69 6.65 -14.11
C ASP A 84 21.40 5.16 -14.18
N PHE A 85 20.12 4.80 -14.39
CA PHE A 85 19.73 3.44 -14.75
C PHE A 85 19.73 3.20 -16.26
N GLU A 86 19.94 1.94 -16.64
CA GLU A 86 19.73 1.44 -17.99
C GLU A 86 18.76 0.25 -17.97
N PRO A 87 17.73 0.17 -18.84
CA PRO A 87 17.37 1.20 -19.81
C PRO A 87 16.80 2.49 -19.15
N ALA A 88 17.18 3.63 -19.73
CA ALA A 88 16.85 4.96 -19.17
C ALA A 88 15.34 5.26 -19.20
N ASP A 89 14.62 4.69 -20.17
CA ASP A 89 13.22 5.03 -20.45
C ASP A 89 12.21 4.12 -19.73
N THR A 90 12.66 3.24 -18.84
CA THR A 90 11.73 2.43 -18.04
C THR A 90 10.96 3.34 -17.07
N PRO A 91 9.61 3.39 -17.15
CA PRO A 91 8.80 4.19 -16.24
C PRO A 91 9.01 3.78 -14.78
N ARG A 92 9.37 4.72 -13.94
CA ARG A 92 9.57 4.52 -12.49
C ARG A 92 8.81 5.56 -11.71
N SER A 93 8.28 5.18 -10.58
CA SER A 93 7.64 6.08 -9.64
C SER A 93 8.54 6.34 -8.43
N ALA A 94 8.37 7.51 -7.81
CA ALA A 94 9.00 7.79 -6.54
C ALA A 94 8.45 6.84 -5.45
N GLU A 95 9.33 6.37 -4.57
CA GLU A 95 8.97 5.40 -3.52
C GLU A 95 9.74 5.68 -2.23
N VAL A 96 9.11 5.38 -1.08
CA VAL A 96 9.76 5.42 0.23
C VAL A 96 9.90 4.00 0.79
N TYR A 97 11.12 3.66 1.19
CA TYR A 97 11.45 2.38 1.81
C TYR A 97 11.70 2.57 3.30
N LYS A 98 10.94 1.82 4.12
CA LYS A 98 10.98 1.83 5.59
C LYS A 98 11.40 0.47 6.13
N ASN A 99 11.66 0.39 7.44
CA ASN A 99 12.05 -0.87 8.09
C ASN A 99 13.29 -1.53 7.44
N LEU A 100 14.27 -0.71 7.15
CA LEU A 100 15.53 -1.11 6.56
C LEU A 100 16.43 -1.79 7.61
N PRO A 101 17.32 -2.73 7.20
CA PRO A 101 18.31 -3.25 8.13
C PRO A 101 19.28 -2.15 8.59
N SER A 102 19.72 -2.22 9.84
CA SER A 102 20.66 -1.24 10.43
C SER A 102 22.01 -1.11 9.68
N SER A 103 22.38 -2.15 8.92
CA SER A 103 23.57 -2.11 8.06
C SER A 103 23.50 -1.09 6.92
N ILE A 104 22.31 -0.57 6.58
CA ILE A 104 22.11 0.40 5.49
C ILE A 104 22.83 1.73 5.77
N THR A 105 22.76 2.19 7.03
CA THR A 105 23.50 3.38 7.44
C THR A 105 24.99 3.25 7.11
N ASN A 106 25.58 2.10 7.43
CA ASN A 106 27.00 1.84 7.15
C ASN A 106 27.31 1.83 5.64
N GLU A 107 26.40 1.29 4.80
CA GLU A 107 26.61 1.30 3.35
C GLU A 107 26.54 2.74 2.78
N PHE A 108 25.61 3.59 3.24
CA PHE A 108 25.58 5.00 2.85
C PHE A 108 26.80 5.79 3.35
N MET A 109 27.27 5.51 4.56
CA MET A 109 28.48 6.14 5.09
C MET A 109 29.71 5.71 4.29
N LYS A 110 29.84 4.43 3.91
CA LYS A 110 30.91 3.97 3.00
C LYS A 110 30.89 4.71 1.67
N LEU A 111 29.71 4.83 1.04
CA LEU A 111 29.57 5.59 -0.21
C LEU A 111 30.05 7.02 -0.04
N PHE A 112 29.64 7.68 1.02
CA PHE A 112 30.00 9.06 1.26
C PHE A 112 31.50 9.24 1.53
N TYR A 113 32.13 8.40 2.33
CA TYR A 113 33.57 8.48 2.63
C TYR A 113 34.43 8.08 1.44
N ASN A 114 33.99 7.12 0.62
CA ASN A 114 34.75 6.61 -0.52
C ASN A 114 34.50 7.38 -1.83
N ARG A 115 33.64 8.40 -1.85
CA ARG A 115 33.21 9.11 -3.06
C ARG A 115 34.33 9.72 -3.92
N ASN A 116 35.48 10.02 -3.32
CA ASN A 116 36.64 10.63 -3.99
C ASN A 116 37.83 9.66 -4.13
N ARG A 117 37.62 8.36 -3.93
CA ARG A 117 38.68 7.36 -4.10
C ARG A 117 39.03 7.23 -5.57
N LEU A 118 40.35 7.28 -5.84
CA LEU A 118 40.92 7.17 -7.18
C LEU A 118 41.60 5.81 -7.44
N ASP A 119 41.54 4.88 -6.47
CA ASP A 119 42.08 3.54 -6.65
C ASP A 119 41.21 2.69 -7.60
N PRO A 120 41.78 1.65 -8.24
CA PRO A 120 41.07 0.84 -9.26
C PRO A 120 39.82 0.13 -8.76
N TRP A 121 39.67 -0.11 -7.44
CA TRP A 121 38.53 -0.77 -6.83
C TRP A 121 37.48 0.18 -6.26
N GLY A 122 37.76 1.47 -6.17
CA GLY A 122 36.86 2.48 -5.63
C GLY A 122 35.52 2.53 -6.36
N LEU A 123 35.53 2.49 -7.69
CA LEU A 123 34.31 2.47 -8.49
C LEU A 123 33.52 1.15 -8.36
N PRO A 124 34.14 -0.04 -8.49
CA PRO A 124 33.46 -1.32 -8.21
C PRO A 124 32.86 -1.40 -6.81
N GLU A 125 33.52 -0.94 -5.77
CA GLU A 125 32.98 -0.89 -4.41
C GLU A 125 31.76 0.05 -4.29
N THR A 126 31.81 1.19 -4.98
CA THR A 126 30.69 2.14 -5.04
C THR A 126 29.46 1.47 -5.66
N PHE A 127 29.58 0.82 -6.80
CA PHE A 127 28.49 0.07 -7.42
C PHE A 127 27.97 -1.06 -6.51
N SER A 128 28.87 -1.82 -5.90
CA SER A 128 28.53 -2.88 -4.96
C SER A 128 27.66 -2.34 -3.81
N SER A 129 28.04 -1.23 -3.20
CA SER A 129 27.27 -0.61 -2.11
C SER A 129 25.90 -0.11 -2.58
N ILE A 130 25.81 0.52 -3.75
CA ILE A 130 24.53 0.99 -4.29
C ILE A 130 23.59 -0.21 -4.57
N TYR A 131 24.08 -1.30 -5.16
CA TYR A 131 23.27 -2.50 -5.37
C TYR A 131 22.83 -3.16 -4.07
N LYS A 132 23.67 -3.19 -3.02
CA LYS A 132 23.28 -3.68 -1.68
C LYS A 132 22.17 -2.83 -1.07
N ILE A 133 22.30 -1.52 -1.13
CA ILE A 133 21.29 -0.57 -0.66
C ILE A 133 19.96 -0.79 -1.41
N TYR A 134 20.01 -0.84 -2.72
CA TYR A 134 18.82 -1.03 -3.55
C TYR A 134 18.17 -2.40 -3.31
N ALA A 135 18.94 -3.46 -3.21
CA ALA A 135 18.44 -4.79 -2.88
C ALA A 135 17.78 -4.83 -1.48
N ALA A 136 18.33 -4.13 -0.50
CA ALA A 136 17.72 -4.04 0.83
C ALA A 136 16.41 -3.24 0.80
N ALA A 137 16.36 -2.14 0.05
CA ALA A 137 15.15 -1.36 -0.18
C ALA A 137 14.04 -2.21 -0.82
N LEU A 138 14.35 -2.94 -1.88
CA LEU A 138 13.40 -3.85 -2.52
C LEU A 138 12.92 -4.96 -1.56
N ARG A 139 13.83 -5.62 -0.82
CA ARG A 139 13.43 -6.64 0.17
C ARG A 139 12.48 -6.09 1.23
N SER A 140 12.73 -4.88 1.73
CA SER A 140 11.83 -4.20 2.67
C SER A 140 10.44 -4.00 2.07
N LYS A 141 10.36 -3.53 0.82
CA LYS A 141 9.10 -3.37 0.08
C LYS A 141 8.37 -4.71 -0.07
N TYR A 142 9.06 -5.76 -0.52
CA TYR A 142 8.45 -7.10 -0.70
C TYR A 142 8.01 -7.73 0.62
N LYS A 143 8.77 -7.56 1.69
CA LYS A 143 8.40 -8.04 3.02
C LYS A 143 7.13 -7.33 3.53
N SER A 144 7.04 -6.03 3.37
CA SER A 144 5.86 -5.24 3.72
C SER A 144 4.64 -5.65 2.88
N TYR A 145 4.82 -5.87 1.58
CA TYR A 145 3.77 -6.33 0.67
C TYR A 145 3.30 -7.75 1.04
N SER A 146 4.22 -8.67 1.32
CA SER A 146 3.90 -10.04 1.74
C SER A 146 3.13 -10.07 3.05
N GLN A 147 3.55 -9.30 4.06
CA GLN A 147 2.83 -9.17 5.32
C GLN A 147 1.43 -8.57 5.14
N SER A 148 1.32 -7.52 4.33
CA SER A 148 0.03 -6.89 4.01
C SER A 148 -0.90 -7.86 3.27
N SER A 149 -0.37 -8.65 2.32
CA SER A 149 -1.13 -9.68 1.60
C SER A 149 -1.60 -10.79 2.53
N ALA A 150 -0.74 -11.28 3.44
CA ALA A 150 -1.08 -12.29 4.43
C ALA A 150 -2.18 -11.79 5.38
N LYS A 151 -2.04 -10.57 5.92
CA LYS A 151 -3.06 -9.95 6.78
C LYS A 151 -4.38 -9.69 6.06
N THR A 152 -4.33 -9.37 4.76
CA THR A 152 -5.53 -9.24 3.94
C THR A 152 -6.24 -10.58 3.77
N ALA A 153 -5.50 -11.65 3.47
CA ALA A 153 -6.07 -12.99 3.32
C ALA A 153 -6.68 -13.49 4.64
N GLU A 154 -6.00 -13.26 5.77
CA GLU A 154 -6.48 -13.60 7.10
C GLU A 154 -7.78 -12.84 7.46
N ALA A 155 -7.85 -11.54 7.17
CA ALA A 155 -9.03 -10.73 7.40
C ALA A 155 -10.23 -11.19 6.53
N ILE A 156 -10.03 -11.46 5.25
CA ILE A 156 -11.07 -11.95 4.36
C ILE A 156 -11.58 -13.33 4.82
N LYS A 157 -10.64 -14.23 5.19
CA LYS A 157 -10.99 -15.55 5.74
C LYS A 157 -11.87 -15.42 6.99
N TYR A 158 -11.46 -14.59 7.95
CA TYR A 158 -12.21 -14.36 9.18
C TYR A 158 -13.63 -13.83 8.91
N ILE A 159 -13.77 -12.90 7.96
CA ILE A 159 -15.09 -12.40 7.53
C ILE A 159 -15.94 -13.53 6.97
N LEU A 160 -15.40 -14.36 6.06
CA LEU A 160 -16.15 -15.46 5.42
C LEU A 160 -16.58 -16.55 6.40
N GLU A 161 -15.82 -16.76 7.49
CA GLU A 161 -16.15 -17.74 8.52
C GLU A 161 -17.22 -17.23 9.51
N ASN A 162 -17.38 -15.91 9.65
CA ASN A 162 -18.24 -15.31 10.68
C ASN A 162 -19.39 -14.43 10.13
N ASP A 163 -19.47 -14.22 8.83
CA ASP A 163 -20.45 -13.29 8.21
C ASP A 163 -21.92 -13.67 8.45
N SER A 164 -22.20 -14.93 8.78
CA SER A 164 -23.56 -15.42 9.08
C SER A 164 -23.98 -15.25 10.54
N ASP A 165 -23.06 -14.86 11.42
CA ASP A 165 -23.38 -14.55 12.83
C ASP A 165 -23.98 -13.13 12.92
N PRO A 166 -25.25 -12.97 13.39
CA PRO A 166 -25.86 -11.65 13.55
C PRO A 166 -25.12 -10.74 14.55
N SER A 167 -24.37 -11.32 15.48
CA SER A 167 -23.57 -10.58 16.48
C SER A 167 -22.20 -10.13 15.95
N PHE A 168 -21.77 -10.64 14.79
CA PHE A 168 -20.48 -10.35 14.21
C PHE A 168 -20.31 -8.87 13.87
N ALA A 169 -19.30 -8.26 14.43
CA ALA A 169 -18.89 -6.88 14.16
C ALA A 169 -17.57 -6.81 13.39
N VAL A 170 -17.47 -5.85 12.49
CA VAL A 170 -16.22 -5.62 11.70
C VAL A 170 -15.03 -5.24 12.61
N SER A 171 -15.28 -4.70 13.80
CA SER A 171 -14.27 -4.47 14.83
C SER A 171 -13.50 -5.74 15.19
N ASP A 172 -14.22 -6.87 15.27
CA ASP A 172 -13.67 -8.15 15.72
C ASP A 172 -12.64 -8.70 14.73
N VAL A 173 -12.82 -8.40 13.44
CA VAL A 173 -11.83 -8.72 12.39
C VAL A 173 -10.50 -8.02 12.65
N ALA A 174 -10.55 -6.73 12.99
CA ALA A 174 -9.34 -5.94 13.22
C ALA A 174 -8.57 -6.47 14.44
N GLU A 175 -9.28 -6.84 15.50
CA GLU A 175 -8.73 -7.43 16.71
C GLU A 175 -8.14 -8.82 16.45
N ALA A 176 -8.90 -9.71 15.80
CA ALA A 176 -8.47 -11.07 15.48
C ALA A 176 -7.21 -11.12 14.61
N VAL A 177 -7.11 -10.18 13.65
CA VAL A 177 -5.95 -10.09 12.73
C VAL A 177 -4.81 -9.26 13.31
N GLY A 178 -5.01 -8.58 14.45
CA GLY A 178 -3.99 -7.76 15.12
C GLY A 178 -3.59 -6.53 14.31
N ILE A 179 -4.58 -5.81 13.76
CA ILE A 179 -4.37 -4.56 13.00
C ILE A 179 -5.38 -3.49 13.42
N SER A 180 -5.08 -2.22 13.14
CA SER A 180 -6.06 -1.15 13.38
C SER A 180 -7.24 -1.23 12.41
N GLN A 181 -8.42 -0.73 12.81
CA GLN A 181 -9.61 -0.65 11.95
C GLN A 181 -9.35 0.16 10.67
N MET A 182 -8.56 1.23 10.76
CA MET A 182 -8.16 2.01 9.58
C MET A 182 -7.33 1.19 8.60
N HIS A 183 -6.41 0.37 9.11
CA HIS A 183 -5.59 -0.52 8.29
C HIS A 183 -6.45 -1.62 7.65
N LEU A 184 -7.35 -2.27 8.43
CA LEU A 184 -8.32 -3.23 7.91
C LEU A 184 -9.13 -2.64 6.75
N ARG A 185 -9.68 -1.43 6.94
CA ARG A 185 -10.48 -0.75 5.90
C ARG A 185 -9.70 -0.56 4.61
N ARG A 186 -8.42 -0.13 4.72
CA ARG A 186 -7.54 0.04 3.56
C ARG A 186 -7.25 -1.28 2.85
N LEU A 187 -6.95 -2.34 3.59
CA LEU A 187 -6.63 -3.67 3.04
C LEU A 187 -7.82 -4.29 2.31
N VAL A 188 -8.99 -4.33 2.97
CA VAL A 188 -10.21 -4.90 2.40
C VAL A 188 -10.65 -4.11 1.17
N LYS A 189 -10.66 -2.75 1.25
CA LYS A 189 -11.02 -1.90 0.10
C LYS A 189 -10.08 -2.11 -1.09
N ALA A 190 -8.79 -2.27 -0.85
CA ALA A 190 -7.82 -2.54 -1.92
C ALA A 190 -8.02 -3.92 -2.57
N LYS A 191 -8.54 -4.91 -1.83
CA LYS A 191 -8.73 -6.28 -2.31
C LYS A 191 -10.05 -6.50 -3.03
N VAL A 192 -11.16 -5.98 -2.47
CA VAL A 192 -12.52 -6.27 -2.93
C VAL A 192 -13.28 -5.01 -3.40
N ASN A 193 -12.64 -3.85 -3.41
CA ASN A 193 -13.19 -2.54 -3.78
C ASN A 193 -14.40 -2.09 -2.95
N MET A 194 -14.57 -2.66 -1.77
CA MET A 194 -15.65 -2.35 -0.82
C MET A 194 -15.06 -2.08 0.56
N SER A 195 -15.73 -1.27 1.39
CA SER A 195 -15.40 -1.22 2.82
C SER A 195 -15.71 -2.57 3.49
N PRO A 196 -15.07 -2.91 4.63
CA PRO A 196 -15.35 -4.16 5.34
C PRO A 196 -16.84 -4.37 5.64
N VAL A 197 -17.55 -3.32 6.08
CA VAL A 197 -19.00 -3.37 6.37
C VAL A 197 -19.79 -3.66 5.09
N GLN A 198 -19.49 -2.95 3.99
CA GLN A 198 -20.16 -3.21 2.71
C GLN A 198 -19.89 -4.62 2.21
N TYR A 199 -18.69 -5.16 2.42
CA TYR A 199 -18.34 -6.51 2.01
C TYR A 199 -19.14 -7.56 2.80
N VAL A 200 -19.23 -7.43 4.14
CA VAL A 200 -20.08 -8.30 4.97
C VAL A 200 -21.54 -8.23 4.53
N THR A 201 -22.08 -7.03 4.36
CA THR A 201 -23.46 -6.84 3.88
C THR A 201 -23.68 -7.53 2.52
N HIS A 202 -22.75 -7.35 1.59
CA HIS A 202 -22.81 -8.00 0.27
C HIS A 202 -22.85 -9.53 0.38
N LEU A 203 -21.98 -10.14 1.19
CA LEU A 203 -21.96 -11.59 1.41
C LEU A 203 -23.29 -12.10 1.99
N ARG A 204 -23.83 -11.41 3.00
CA ARG A 204 -25.12 -11.73 3.60
C ARG A 204 -26.26 -11.66 2.59
N ILE A 205 -26.27 -10.64 1.74
CA ILE A 205 -27.28 -10.49 0.68
C ILE A 205 -27.17 -11.60 -0.37
N GLU A 206 -25.95 -11.97 -0.80
CA GLU A 206 -25.78 -13.10 -1.74
C GLU A 206 -26.26 -14.43 -1.14
N LYS A 207 -26.00 -14.69 0.16
CA LYS A 207 -26.58 -15.84 0.86
C LYS A 207 -28.12 -15.80 0.89
N ALA A 208 -28.69 -14.64 1.22
CA ALA A 208 -30.12 -14.45 1.23
C ALA A 208 -30.75 -14.71 -0.15
N LYS A 209 -30.18 -14.25 -1.23
CA LYS A 209 -30.62 -14.53 -2.60
C LYS A 209 -30.67 -16.02 -2.88
N ASN A 210 -29.62 -16.76 -2.53
CA ASN A 210 -29.57 -18.21 -2.70
C ASN A 210 -30.67 -18.91 -1.88
N MET A 211 -30.92 -18.50 -0.63
CA MET A 211 -31.98 -19.05 0.21
C MET A 211 -33.37 -18.77 -0.37
N LEU A 212 -33.60 -17.56 -0.87
CA LEU A 212 -34.87 -17.18 -1.50
C LEU A 212 -35.16 -17.97 -2.78
N GLN A 213 -34.14 -18.43 -3.49
CA GLN A 213 -34.27 -19.27 -4.68
C GLN A 213 -34.60 -20.74 -4.36
N CYS A 214 -34.01 -21.26 -3.30
CA CYS A 214 -33.96 -22.71 -3.05
C CYS A 214 -34.87 -23.17 -1.91
N SER A 215 -35.58 -22.25 -1.22
CA SER A 215 -36.33 -22.62 -0.01
C SER A 215 -37.70 -21.94 0.12
N ASN A 216 -38.58 -22.60 0.88
CA ASN A 216 -39.90 -22.04 1.28
C ASN A 216 -39.81 -21.16 2.54
N LEU A 217 -38.61 -20.76 2.98
CA LEU A 217 -38.40 -19.96 4.18
C LEU A 217 -39.15 -18.63 4.14
N MET A 218 -39.61 -18.17 5.29
CA MET A 218 -40.13 -16.81 5.44
C MET A 218 -39.04 -15.78 5.33
N ILE A 219 -39.36 -14.55 4.96
CA ILE A 219 -38.39 -13.47 4.82
C ILE A 219 -37.61 -13.20 6.13
N SER A 220 -38.29 -13.34 7.27
CA SER A 220 -37.68 -13.24 8.61
C SER A 220 -36.65 -14.34 8.87
N GLU A 221 -36.95 -15.58 8.45
CA GLU A 221 -36.02 -16.71 8.59
C GLU A 221 -34.79 -16.52 7.69
N VAL A 222 -35.01 -16.09 6.45
CA VAL A 222 -33.92 -15.78 5.53
C VAL A 222 -33.01 -14.66 6.10
N ALA A 223 -33.60 -13.61 6.67
CA ALA A 223 -32.83 -12.54 7.32
C ALA A 223 -31.93 -13.09 8.43
N ALA A 224 -32.49 -13.86 9.36
CA ALA A 224 -31.78 -14.45 10.48
C ALA A 224 -30.64 -15.40 10.01
N LEU A 225 -30.95 -16.33 9.10
CA LEU A 225 -30.01 -17.33 8.60
C LEU A 225 -28.88 -16.72 7.72
N SER A 226 -29.11 -15.56 7.13
CA SER A 226 -28.12 -14.83 6.38
C SER A 226 -27.29 -13.87 7.23
N GLY A 227 -27.50 -13.83 8.56
CA GLY A 227 -26.68 -13.07 9.50
C GLY A 227 -27.20 -11.66 9.83
N PHE A 228 -28.47 -11.34 9.53
CA PHE A 228 -29.09 -10.08 9.94
C PHE A 228 -29.85 -10.25 11.25
N ALA A 229 -29.54 -9.40 12.22
CA ALA A 229 -30.25 -9.40 13.49
C ALA A 229 -31.68 -8.82 13.41
N ASP A 230 -31.94 -8.02 12.38
CA ASP A 230 -33.23 -7.32 12.19
C ASP A 230 -33.74 -7.45 10.75
N GLN A 231 -34.99 -7.87 10.59
CA GLN A 231 -35.65 -8.09 9.30
C GLN A 231 -35.87 -6.78 8.52
N TYR A 232 -36.13 -5.65 9.21
CA TYR A 232 -36.38 -4.38 8.53
C TYR A 232 -35.05 -3.83 7.98
N TYR A 233 -33.98 -3.93 8.77
CA TYR A 233 -32.63 -3.59 8.32
C TYR A 233 -32.23 -4.47 7.13
N PHE A 234 -32.46 -5.79 7.21
CA PHE A 234 -32.25 -6.71 6.09
C PHE A 234 -32.97 -6.26 4.82
N SER A 235 -34.29 -6.00 4.92
CA SER A 235 -35.10 -5.63 3.76
C SER A 235 -34.62 -4.34 3.09
N ARG A 236 -34.16 -3.38 3.88
CA ARG A 236 -33.61 -2.13 3.40
C ARG A 236 -32.28 -2.35 2.66
N GLU A 237 -31.35 -3.09 3.27
CA GLU A 237 -30.05 -3.39 2.67
C GLU A 237 -30.18 -4.27 1.42
N PHE A 238 -31.10 -5.25 1.45
CA PHE A 238 -31.39 -6.08 0.29
C PHE A 238 -31.90 -5.24 -0.88
N LYS A 239 -32.86 -4.33 -0.64
CA LYS A 239 -33.37 -3.43 -1.68
C LYS A 239 -32.28 -2.47 -2.18
N ALA A 240 -31.41 -1.99 -1.32
CA ALA A 240 -30.31 -1.12 -1.70
C ALA A 240 -29.29 -1.83 -2.62
N VAL A 241 -29.03 -3.13 -2.40
CA VAL A 241 -28.06 -3.90 -3.16
C VAL A 241 -28.67 -4.52 -4.43
N VAL A 242 -29.91 -5.04 -4.33
CA VAL A 242 -30.57 -5.81 -5.40
C VAL A 242 -31.53 -4.96 -6.25
N GLY A 243 -31.96 -3.81 -5.73
CA GLY A 243 -32.89 -2.89 -6.40
C GLY A 243 -34.34 -3.10 -6.10
N ILE A 244 -34.78 -4.32 -5.68
CA ILE A 244 -36.14 -4.67 -5.31
C ILE A 244 -36.21 -5.28 -3.91
N SER A 245 -37.41 -5.33 -3.30
CA SER A 245 -37.54 -5.90 -1.97
C SER A 245 -37.33 -7.42 -1.97
N PRO A 246 -36.93 -8.04 -0.83
CA PRO A 246 -36.80 -9.50 -0.72
C PRO A 246 -38.10 -10.25 -1.11
N THR A 247 -39.26 -9.68 -0.77
CA THR A 247 -40.58 -10.25 -1.10
C THR A 247 -40.82 -10.22 -2.60
N ASP A 248 -40.51 -9.10 -3.25
CA ASP A 248 -40.72 -8.98 -4.71
C ASP A 248 -39.69 -9.85 -5.46
N TYR A 249 -38.48 -9.94 -4.96
CA TYR A 249 -37.44 -10.83 -5.49
C TYR A 249 -37.92 -12.29 -5.42
N LYS A 250 -38.46 -12.74 -4.30
CA LYS A 250 -38.99 -14.10 -4.15
C LYS A 250 -40.18 -14.37 -5.09
N LYS A 251 -41.06 -13.39 -5.30
CA LYS A 251 -42.21 -13.51 -6.24
C LYS A 251 -41.70 -13.59 -7.70
N SER A 252 -40.69 -12.82 -8.09
CA SER A 252 -40.17 -12.87 -9.45
C SER A 252 -39.62 -14.24 -9.82
N LEU A 253 -38.99 -14.94 -8.87
CA LEU A 253 -38.48 -16.29 -9.08
C LEU A 253 -39.57 -17.36 -9.31
N THR A 254 -40.78 -17.13 -8.80
CA THR A 254 -41.93 -18.05 -8.99
C THR A 254 -42.70 -17.74 -10.26
N SER A 255 -42.59 -16.52 -10.81
CA SER A 255 -43.26 -16.12 -12.06
C SER A 255 -42.59 -16.65 -13.31
N ASP A 256 -41.28 -17.01 -13.27
CA ASP A 256 -40.53 -17.54 -14.39
C ASP A 256 -40.69 -19.08 -14.55
N LEU A 257 -41.53 -19.72 -13.74
CA LEU A 257 -41.80 -21.16 -13.77
C LEU A 257 -43.15 -21.52 -14.43
N TYR A 258 -43.85 -20.53 -14.95
CA TYR A 258 -45.12 -20.68 -15.69
C TYR A 258 -45.01 -19.84 -16.99
#